data_0a0066bd9734cb67e6d12e008192a575
#
_entry.id   0a0066bd9734cb67e6d12e008192a575
#
_cell.length_a   1.000
_cell.length_b   1.000
_cell.length_c   1.000
_cell.angle_alpha   90.00
_cell.angle_beta   90.00
_cell.angle_gamma   90.00
#
_symmetry.space_group_name_H-M   'P 1'
#
loop_
_entity.id
_entity.type
_entity.pdbx_description
1 polymer ?
#
loop_
_entity_poly.entity_id
_entity_poly.type
_entity_poly.pdbx_seq_one_letter_code
_entity_poly.pdbx_strand_id
1 'polypeptide(L)'
;LSIVLLLPPSTAYGQLESVAKNLLDGMSKMLESGKVRFSIFMDGPTLEAASKAARPLMFGRFRKAIEEGFLEILGGGYHDPMLPLFPSELQAMQLEEHRKLLWKLFGIEPNGYFNSSMVWEMEMTELLEKNRFDYALVQESALQDALGRTTPIAGWYSVEDKGSFLRVVPVSENLSRAIANDDFQWQEIAKHYCRDGRSAVVALDVPPQPGDIVPFFERLVDFVETNDLATKTVSCAVNEQLPEGQLSFLLSAGRRIGLPSTAKTCRELLIRRPEVNLLHKSLMTLYRRARSNLKDKQLLEFYKKLLP
;
A
#
# COMPACT_ATOMS: atom_id res chain seq x y z
N LEU A 1 5.66 -10.04 -13.55
CA LEU A 1 4.56 -9.25 -12.99
C LEU A 1 4.67 -9.20 -11.47
N SER A 2 4.50 -8.04 -10.85
CA SER A 2 4.41 -7.92 -9.40
C SER A 2 2.97 -7.61 -9.00
N ILE A 3 2.39 -8.50 -8.20
CA ILE A 3 0.99 -8.39 -7.76
C ILE A 3 0.98 -7.83 -6.35
N VAL A 4 0.28 -6.72 -6.16
CA VAL A 4 0.03 -6.10 -4.87
C VAL A 4 -1.45 -6.25 -4.53
N LEU A 5 -1.73 -6.84 -3.39
CA LEU A 5 -3.09 -6.99 -2.89
C LEU A 5 -3.43 -5.84 -1.95
N LEU A 6 -4.52 -5.18 -2.23
CA LEU A 6 -4.99 -4.02 -1.49
C LEU A 6 -6.27 -4.38 -0.73
N LEU A 7 -6.21 -4.22 0.58
CA LEU A 7 -7.44 -4.26 1.37
C LEU A 7 -8.05 -2.87 1.41
N PRO A 8 -9.39 -2.76 1.30
CA PRO A 8 -10.07 -1.54 1.70
C PRO A 8 -9.75 -1.22 3.16
N PRO A 9 -9.71 0.07 3.56
CA PRO A 9 -9.46 0.45 4.95
C PRO A 9 -10.38 -0.30 5.92
N SER A 10 -9.88 -0.67 7.09
CA SER A 10 -10.62 -1.41 8.13
C SER A 10 -11.95 -0.76 8.51
N THR A 11 -12.05 0.55 8.40
CA THR A 11 -13.29 1.32 8.61
C THR A 11 -14.42 0.98 7.62
N ALA A 12 -14.10 0.34 6.49
CA ALA A 12 -15.09 -0.10 5.51
C ALA A 12 -15.77 -1.43 5.90
N TYR A 13 -15.30 -2.11 6.95
CA TYR A 13 -15.76 -3.45 7.30
C TYR A 13 -16.66 -3.46 8.54
N GLY A 14 -17.90 -3.88 8.38
CA GLY A 14 -18.80 -4.16 9.52
C GLY A 14 -18.44 -5.43 10.30
N GLN A 15 -17.55 -6.30 9.76
CA GLN A 15 -17.19 -7.61 10.33
C GLN A 15 -15.67 -7.87 10.16
N LEU A 16 -14.85 -7.01 10.74
CA LEU A 16 -13.40 -7.03 10.56
C LEU A 16 -12.76 -8.40 10.91
N GLU A 17 -13.21 -9.08 11.96
CA GLU A 17 -12.67 -10.40 12.34
C GLU A 17 -12.94 -11.46 11.27
N SER A 18 -14.14 -11.43 10.66
CA SER A 18 -14.49 -12.36 9.58
C SER A 18 -13.67 -12.07 8.31
N VAL A 19 -13.50 -10.80 7.97
CA VAL A 19 -12.62 -10.37 6.85
C VAL A 19 -11.20 -10.85 7.09
N ALA A 20 -10.65 -10.57 8.28
CA ALA A 20 -9.28 -10.95 8.63
C ALA A 20 -9.08 -12.48 8.58
N LYS A 21 -10.03 -13.27 9.06
CA LYS A 21 -9.97 -14.74 8.98
C LYS A 21 -9.94 -15.22 7.53
N ASN A 22 -10.88 -14.76 6.69
CA ASN A 22 -10.94 -15.18 5.29
C ASN A 22 -9.70 -14.70 4.49
N LEU A 23 -9.14 -13.54 4.85
CA LEU A 23 -7.89 -13.07 4.29
C LEU A 23 -6.74 -14.03 4.59
N LEU A 24 -6.57 -14.44 5.85
CA LEU A 24 -5.53 -15.39 6.24
C LEU A 24 -5.71 -16.75 5.55
N ASP A 25 -6.97 -17.22 5.44
CA ASP A 25 -7.28 -18.47 4.73
C ASP A 25 -6.97 -18.35 3.23
N GLY A 26 -7.32 -17.24 2.58
CA GLY A 26 -7.01 -16.96 1.18
C GLY A 26 -5.50 -16.87 0.90
N MET A 27 -4.78 -16.13 1.74
CA MET A 27 -3.31 -16.06 1.66
C MET A 27 -2.68 -17.45 1.80
N SER A 28 -3.17 -18.26 2.74
CA SER A 28 -2.66 -19.63 2.94
C SER A 28 -2.84 -20.49 1.69
N LYS A 29 -4.02 -20.44 1.05
CA LYS A 29 -4.29 -21.17 -0.20
C LYS A 29 -3.35 -20.71 -1.33
N MET A 30 -3.14 -19.41 -1.47
CA MET A 30 -2.26 -18.87 -2.49
C MET A 30 -0.81 -19.33 -2.29
N LEU A 31 -0.33 -19.36 -1.04
CA LEU A 31 0.99 -19.87 -0.72
C LEU A 31 1.10 -21.40 -0.90
N GLU A 32 0.03 -22.16 -0.62
CA GLU A 32 -0.02 -23.61 -0.82
C GLU A 32 0.09 -24.00 -2.30
N SER A 33 -0.34 -23.15 -3.23
CA SER A 33 -0.14 -23.38 -4.67
C SER A 33 1.35 -23.42 -5.05
N GLY A 34 2.21 -22.68 -4.33
CA GLY A 34 3.63 -22.55 -4.64
C GLY A 34 3.93 -21.86 -5.98
N LYS A 35 2.91 -21.25 -6.61
CA LYS A 35 2.99 -20.66 -7.95
C LYS A 35 3.03 -19.14 -7.94
N VAL A 36 2.36 -18.52 -6.97
CA VAL A 36 2.16 -17.07 -6.93
C VAL A 36 3.05 -16.42 -5.89
N ARG A 37 3.84 -15.45 -6.32
CA ARG A 37 4.55 -14.51 -5.44
C ARG A 37 3.82 -13.19 -5.44
N PHE A 38 3.60 -12.62 -4.26
CA PHE A 38 2.79 -11.41 -4.12
C PHE A 38 3.23 -10.53 -2.95
N SER A 39 2.87 -9.27 -3.03
CA SER A 39 2.99 -8.31 -1.93
C SER A 39 1.60 -7.94 -1.43
N ILE A 40 1.44 -7.66 -0.14
CA ILE A 40 0.16 -7.28 0.45
C ILE A 40 0.35 -6.15 1.47
N PHE A 41 -0.59 -5.22 1.49
CA PHE A 41 -0.70 -4.22 2.54
C PHE A 41 -1.94 -4.49 3.40
N MET A 42 -1.75 -4.46 4.70
CA MET A 42 -2.81 -4.58 5.72
C MET A 42 -2.62 -3.49 6.76
N ASP A 43 -3.64 -2.71 7.04
CA ASP A 43 -3.60 -1.71 8.11
C ASP A 43 -3.53 -2.35 9.52
N GLY A 44 -3.20 -1.56 10.52
CA GLY A 44 -3.03 -2.05 11.89
C GLY A 44 -4.26 -2.74 12.46
N PRO A 45 -5.48 -2.16 12.38
CA PRO A 45 -6.71 -2.80 12.83
C PRO A 45 -6.96 -4.16 12.17
N THR A 46 -6.73 -4.28 10.86
CA THR A 46 -6.83 -5.56 10.14
C THR A 46 -5.79 -6.58 10.65
N LEU A 47 -4.55 -6.15 10.87
CA LEU A 47 -3.50 -7.00 11.44
C LEU A 47 -3.82 -7.45 12.87
N GLU A 48 -4.38 -6.58 13.71
CA GLU A 48 -4.82 -6.95 15.05
C GLU A 48 -5.98 -7.97 15.02
N ALA A 49 -6.95 -7.78 14.11
CA ALA A 49 -8.03 -8.75 13.92
C ALA A 49 -7.48 -10.09 13.39
N ALA A 50 -6.55 -10.05 12.43
CA ALA A 50 -5.87 -11.24 11.91
C ALA A 50 -5.13 -12.00 13.01
N SER A 51 -4.47 -11.27 13.93
CA SER A 51 -3.75 -11.88 15.04
C SER A 51 -4.67 -12.66 15.99
N LYS A 52 -5.93 -12.23 16.17
CA LYS A 52 -6.94 -12.91 16.97
C LYS A 52 -7.58 -14.10 16.24
N ALA A 53 -7.76 -13.96 14.91
CA ALA A 53 -8.40 -14.97 14.07
C ALA A 53 -7.45 -16.09 13.63
N ALA A 54 -6.12 -15.89 13.74
CA ALA A 54 -5.11 -16.80 13.23
C ALA A 54 -5.15 -18.17 13.94
N ARG A 55 -5.04 -19.22 13.15
CA ARG A 55 -4.84 -20.59 13.68
C ARG A 55 -3.40 -20.74 14.20
N PRO A 56 -3.16 -21.69 15.13
CA PRO A 56 -1.81 -22.02 15.55
C PRO A 56 -0.87 -22.25 14.34
N LEU A 57 0.36 -21.79 14.42
CA LEU A 57 1.40 -21.92 13.39
C LEU A 57 1.18 -21.14 12.07
N MET A 58 0.06 -20.44 11.89
CA MET A 58 -0.24 -19.73 10.64
C MET A 58 0.78 -18.61 10.36
N PHE A 59 1.09 -17.78 11.36
CA PHE A 59 2.13 -16.76 11.21
C PHE A 59 3.53 -17.35 10.99
N GLY A 60 3.81 -18.55 11.51
CA GLY A 60 5.05 -19.27 11.21
C GLY A 60 5.19 -19.63 9.73
N ARG A 61 4.09 -20.07 9.10
CA ARG A 61 4.06 -20.32 7.63
C ARG A 61 4.26 -19.04 6.82
N PHE A 62 3.63 -17.94 7.25
CA PHE A 62 3.81 -16.65 6.58
C PHE A 62 5.25 -16.14 6.69
N ARG A 63 5.89 -16.25 7.87
CA ARG A 63 7.31 -15.92 8.05
C ARG A 63 8.19 -16.72 7.09
N LYS A 64 7.97 -18.02 7.01
CA LYS A 64 8.70 -18.89 6.07
C LYS A 64 8.48 -18.45 4.61
N ALA A 65 7.24 -18.13 4.23
CA ALA A 65 6.93 -17.65 2.88
C ALA A 65 7.61 -16.30 2.56
N ILE A 66 7.76 -15.44 3.57
CA ILE A 66 8.49 -14.17 3.44
C ILE A 66 9.99 -14.44 3.24
N GLU A 67 10.60 -15.32 4.05
CA GLU A 67 11.99 -15.71 3.93
C GLU A 67 12.30 -16.37 2.58
N GLU A 68 11.37 -17.15 2.03
CA GLU A 68 11.48 -17.80 0.72
C GLU A 68 11.12 -16.88 -0.46
N GLY A 69 10.68 -15.63 -0.20
CA GLY A 69 10.35 -14.64 -1.22
C GLY A 69 9.03 -14.89 -1.96
N PHE A 70 8.11 -15.68 -1.40
CA PHE A 70 6.75 -15.86 -1.92
C PHE A 70 5.80 -14.77 -1.48
N LEU A 71 6.01 -14.23 -0.29
CA LEU A 71 5.18 -13.19 0.33
C LEU A 71 6.01 -11.99 0.73
N GLU A 72 5.51 -10.81 0.47
CA GLU A 72 6.01 -9.55 1.01
C GLU A 72 4.87 -8.82 1.71
N ILE A 73 5.12 -8.35 2.94
CA ILE A 73 4.19 -7.48 3.64
C ILE A 73 4.71 -6.04 3.53
N LEU A 74 3.91 -5.19 2.92
CA LEU A 74 4.22 -3.77 2.78
C LEU A 74 3.91 -3.02 4.08
N GLY A 75 4.72 -2.02 4.38
CA GLY A 75 4.49 -1.11 5.49
C GLY A 75 3.67 0.10 5.07
N GLY A 76 3.14 0.81 6.06
CA GLY A 76 2.37 2.03 5.85
C GLY A 76 1.96 2.66 7.17
N GLY A 77 0.94 3.51 7.18
CA GLY A 77 0.36 4.04 8.40
C GLY A 77 -0.47 2.99 9.13
N TYR A 78 -0.46 3.02 10.48
CA TYR A 78 -1.24 2.07 11.28
C TYR A 78 -2.73 2.08 10.93
N HIS A 79 -3.33 3.26 10.77
CA HIS A 79 -4.72 3.45 10.32
C HIS A 79 -4.83 3.79 8.82
N ASP A 80 -3.78 3.61 8.05
CA ASP A 80 -3.70 3.96 6.62
C ASP A 80 -4.13 5.41 6.31
N PRO A 81 -3.68 6.42 7.08
CA PRO A 81 -4.10 7.80 6.87
C PRO A 81 -3.43 8.42 5.63
N MET A 82 -4.05 9.46 5.08
CA MET A 82 -3.38 10.34 4.12
C MET A 82 -2.30 11.15 4.86
N LEU A 83 -1.12 10.56 5.05
CA LEU A 83 -0.05 11.12 5.89
C LEU A 83 0.22 12.61 5.65
N PRO A 84 0.27 13.13 4.39
CA PRO A 84 0.56 14.54 4.15
C PRO A 84 -0.44 15.52 4.78
N LEU A 85 -1.61 15.06 5.21
CA LEU A 85 -2.59 15.90 5.91
C LEU A 85 -2.33 16.02 7.41
N PHE A 86 -1.36 15.31 7.96
CA PHE A 86 -1.10 15.27 9.40
C PHE A 86 0.26 15.91 9.75
N PRO A 87 0.45 16.36 11.00
CA PRO A 87 1.74 16.81 11.50
C PRO A 87 2.79 15.68 11.44
N SER A 88 4.05 16.03 11.18
CA SER A 88 5.17 15.08 11.01
C SER A 88 5.33 14.10 12.17
N GLU A 89 5.08 14.55 13.40
CA GLU A 89 5.11 13.69 14.59
C GLU A 89 4.04 12.59 14.53
N LEU A 90 2.83 12.93 14.11
CA LEU A 90 1.74 11.95 13.97
C LEU A 90 1.99 11.02 12.79
N GLN A 91 2.56 11.54 11.70
CA GLN A 91 2.99 10.72 10.56
C GLN A 91 4.00 9.65 11.01
N ALA A 92 5.07 10.05 11.73
CA ALA A 92 6.08 9.14 12.25
C ALA A 92 5.51 8.09 13.21
N MET A 93 4.59 8.51 14.10
CA MET A 93 3.90 7.58 15.01
C MET A 93 3.09 6.52 14.27
N GLN A 94 2.36 6.89 13.23
CA GLN A 94 1.58 5.95 12.40
C GLN A 94 2.47 4.90 11.76
N LEU A 95 3.61 5.31 11.20
CA LEU A 95 4.57 4.40 10.59
C LEU A 95 5.22 3.47 11.62
N GLU A 96 5.63 4.01 12.76
CA GLU A 96 6.30 3.28 13.82
C GLU A 96 5.39 2.22 14.47
N GLU A 97 4.12 2.56 14.75
CA GLU A 97 3.16 1.61 15.33
C GLU A 97 2.84 0.46 14.37
N HIS A 98 2.71 0.75 13.09
CA HIS A 98 2.52 -0.29 12.07
C HIS A 98 3.74 -1.21 11.99
N ARG A 99 4.96 -0.65 11.98
CA ARG A 99 6.21 -1.42 11.98
C ARG A 99 6.33 -2.32 13.20
N LYS A 100 6.05 -1.82 14.42
CA LYS A 100 6.05 -2.63 15.64
C LYS A 100 5.10 -3.82 15.57
N LEU A 101 3.93 -3.61 14.97
CA LEU A 101 2.95 -4.67 14.81
C LEU A 101 3.43 -5.72 13.79
N LEU A 102 4.00 -5.31 12.67
CA LEU A 102 4.58 -6.21 11.67
C LEU A 102 5.75 -7.01 12.27
N TRP A 103 6.63 -6.36 13.04
CA TRP A 103 7.69 -7.07 13.74
C TRP A 103 7.15 -8.11 14.74
N LYS A 104 6.14 -7.75 15.51
CA LYS A 104 5.50 -8.67 16.48
C LYS A 104 4.88 -9.90 15.80
N LEU A 105 4.19 -9.72 14.68
CA LEU A 105 3.43 -10.79 14.00
C LEU A 105 4.30 -11.62 13.06
N PHE A 106 5.13 -10.96 12.26
CA PHE A 106 5.87 -11.60 11.18
C PHE A 106 7.39 -11.62 11.42
N GLY A 107 7.92 -10.86 12.37
CA GLY A 107 9.36 -10.76 12.63
C GLY A 107 10.12 -9.97 11.57
N ILE A 108 9.44 -9.06 10.84
CA ILE A 108 10.01 -8.29 9.74
C ILE A 108 9.98 -6.79 9.99
N GLU A 109 10.93 -6.10 9.35
CA GLU A 109 10.82 -4.67 9.06
C GLU A 109 10.43 -4.52 7.59
N PRO A 110 9.36 -3.78 7.25
CA PRO A 110 8.93 -3.65 5.87
C PRO A 110 9.88 -2.76 5.07
N ASN A 111 10.28 -3.18 3.86
CA ASN A 111 11.11 -2.38 2.96
C ASN A 111 10.28 -1.43 2.10
N GLY A 112 9.09 -1.86 1.68
CA GLY A 112 8.20 -1.09 0.81
C GLY A 112 7.13 -0.34 1.59
N TYR A 113 6.92 0.93 1.22
CA TYR A 113 5.81 1.75 1.72
C TYR A 113 4.63 1.72 0.77
N PHE A 114 3.45 1.60 1.34
CA PHE A 114 2.19 1.75 0.63
C PHE A 114 1.15 2.49 1.48
N ASN A 115 0.26 3.23 0.81
CA ASN A 115 -1.02 3.66 1.37
C ASN A 115 -2.14 3.44 0.34
N SER A 116 -3.32 3.04 0.80
CA SER A 116 -4.42 2.67 -0.09
C SER A 116 -4.93 3.83 -0.95
N SER A 117 -4.76 5.05 -0.47
CA SER A 117 -5.12 6.27 -1.18
C SER A 117 -4.10 6.67 -2.25
N MET A 118 -2.87 6.11 -2.22
CA MET A 118 -1.75 6.45 -3.12
C MET A 118 -1.46 7.96 -3.21
N VAL A 119 -1.69 8.69 -2.12
CA VAL A 119 -1.32 10.10 -2.03
C VAL A 119 0.18 10.24 -1.91
N TRP A 120 0.73 11.26 -2.57
CA TRP A 120 2.15 11.57 -2.50
C TRP A 120 2.38 13.08 -2.51
N GLU A 121 3.20 13.55 -1.59
CA GLU A 121 3.79 14.88 -1.60
C GLU A 121 5.29 14.76 -1.31
N MET A 122 6.10 15.72 -1.76
CA MET A 122 7.56 15.63 -1.74
C MET A 122 8.13 15.39 -0.33
N GLU A 123 7.50 15.96 0.70
CA GLU A 123 7.87 15.75 2.10
C GLU A 123 7.85 14.28 2.56
N MET A 124 7.12 13.41 1.82
CA MET A 124 7.10 11.98 2.07
C MET A 124 8.47 11.33 1.84
N THR A 125 9.30 11.88 0.94
CA THR A 125 10.63 11.35 0.65
C THR A 125 11.49 11.30 1.91
N GLU A 126 11.65 12.44 2.58
CA GLU A 126 12.41 12.54 3.83
C GLU A 126 11.79 11.69 4.96
N LEU A 127 10.45 11.74 5.09
CA LEU A 127 9.72 10.98 6.09
C LEU A 127 9.98 9.48 5.96
N LEU A 128 9.86 8.94 4.75
CA LEU A 128 9.96 7.50 4.51
C LEU A 128 11.40 7.01 4.60
N GLU A 129 12.38 7.76 4.09
CA GLU A 129 13.80 7.45 4.24
C GLU A 129 14.20 7.39 5.73
N LYS A 130 13.82 8.40 6.53
CA LYS A 130 14.07 8.40 8.00
C LYS A 130 13.40 7.24 8.70
N ASN A 131 12.29 6.75 8.19
CA ASN A 131 11.59 5.58 8.69
C ASN A 131 12.03 4.27 8.01
N ARG A 132 13.20 4.26 7.33
CA ARG A 132 13.87 3.08 6.77
C ARG A 132 13.05 2.32 5.73
N PHE A 133 12.26 3.04 4.95
CA PHE A 133 11.67 2.47 3.74
C PHE A 133 12.64 2.61 2.57
N ASP A 134 12.80 1.55 1.79
CA ASP A 134 13.66 1.52 0.62
C ASP A 134 12.94 2.02 -0.63
N TYR A 135 11.62 1.84 -0.68
CA TYR A 135 10.80 2.26 -1.80
C TYR A 135 9.35 2.54 -1.39
N ALA A 136 8.64 3.27 -2.25
CA ALA A 136 7.21 3.52 -2.11
C ALA A 136 6.46 3.23 -3.41
N LEU A 137 5.24 2.71 -3.28
CA LEU A 137 4.32 2.55 -4.40
C LEU A 137 3.55 3.85 -4.63
N VAL A 138 3.49 4.29 -5.88
CA VAL A 138 2.82 5.53 -6.30
C VAL A 138 1.95 5.30 -7.52
N GLN A 139 1.01 6.20 -7.79
CA GLN A 139 0.22 6.13 -9.01
C GLN A 139 1.08 6.32 -10.26
N GLU A 140 0.87 5.50 -11.28
CA GLU A 140 1.50 5.65 -12.59
C GLU A 140 1.20 7.02 -13.21
N SER A 141 -0.05 7.47 -13.10
CA SER A 141 -0.49 8.77 -13.63
C SER A 141 0.28 9.95 -13.02
N ALA A 142 0.69 9.87 -11.75
CA ALA A 142 1.53 10.89 -11.12
C ALA A 142 2.94 10.95 -11.72
N LEU A 143 3.52 9.80 -12.05
CA LEU A 143 4.80 9.74 -12.76
C LEU A 143 4.67 10.22 -14.20
N GLN A 144 3.59 9.86 -14.88
CA GLN A 144 3.30 10.34 -16.23
C GLN A 144 3.25 11.87 -16.28
N ASP A 145 2.56 12.48 -15.32
CA ASP A 145 2.49 13.93 -15.16
C ASP A 145 3.89 14.54 -14.91
N ALA A 146 4.67 13.97 -13.98
CA ALA A 146 6.00 14.46 -13.63
C ALA A 146 7.00 14.37 -14.81
N LEU A 147 6.87 13.32 -15.63
CA LEU A 147 7.73 13.09 -16.79
C LEU A 147 7.21 13.74 -18.08
N GLY A 148 6.02 14.34 -18.08
CA GLY A 148 5.37 14.85 -19.28
C GLY A 148 5.09 13.77 -20.33
N ARG A 149 4.75 12.54 -19.89
CA ARG A 149 4.52 11.36 -20.74
C ARG A 149 3.10 10.85 -20.56
N THR A 150 2.56 10.24 -21.61
CA THR A 150 1.27 9.54 -21.58
C THR A 150 1.42 8.03 -21.83
N THR A 151 2.65 7.59 -22.09
CA THR A 151 2.95 6.18 -22.34
C THR A 151 3.05 5.40 -21.02
N PRO A 152 2.80 4.07 -21.05
CA PRO A 152 2.99 3.20 -19.89
C PRO A 152 4.37 3.32 -19.27
N ILE A 153 4.41 3.35 -17.94
CA ILE A 153 5.63 3.47 -17.15
C ILE A 153 5.80 2.21 -16.28
N ALA A 154 6.95 1.56 -16.39
CA ALA A 154 7.35 0.43 -15.56
C ALA A 154 8.74 0.68 -14.97
N GLY A 155 9.19 -0.22 -14.10
CA GLY A 155 10.45 -0.07 -13.38
C GLY A 155 10.32 0.87 -12.18
N TRP A 156 11.43 1.45 -11.73
CA TRP A 156 11.41 2.39 -10.62
C TRP A 156 12.24 3.65 -10.91
N TYR A 157 11.89 4.72 -10.23
CA TYR A 157 12.54 6.02 -10.34
C TYR A 157 13.07 6.45 -8.97
N SER A 158 14.14 7.23 -8.95
CA SER A 158 14.61 7.91 -7.73
C SER A 158 13.91 9.26 -7.61
N VAL A 159 13.40 9.55 -6.41
CA VAL A 159 12.90 10.91 -6.05
C VAL A 159 13.84 11.48 -5.00
N GLU A 160 14.18 12.75 -5.14
CA GLU A 160 15.03 13.48 -4.18
C GLU A 160 14.26 14.68 -3.61
N ASP A 161 14.31 14.85 -2.27
CA ASP A 161 13.85 16.07 -1.60
C ASP A 161 14.81 16.42 -0.44
N LYS A 162 15.39 17.60 -0.48
CA LYS A 162 16.28 18.15 0.57
C LYS A 162 17.43 17.21 0.97
N GLY A 163 17.98 16.48 0.00
CA GLY A 163 19.07 15.53 0.21
C GLY A 163 18.64 14.14 0.66
N SER A 164 17.36 13.90 0.84
CA SER A 164 16.78 12.57 1.06
C SER A 164 16.41 11.92 -0.26
N PHE A 165 16.62 10.60 -0.38
CA PHE A 165 16.35 9.84 -1.59
C PHE A 165 15.43 8.66 -1.29
N LEU A 166 14.48 8.42 -2.20
CA LEU A 166 13.61 7.26 -2.13
C LEU A 166 13.34 6.71 -3.53
N ARG A 167 13.25 5.39 -3.65
CA ARG A 167 12.78 4.75 -4.87
C ARG A 167 11.26 4.82 -4.92
N VAL A 168 10.69 5.23 -6.05
CA VAL A 168 9.25 5.22 -6.31
C VAL A 168 8.93 4.26 -7.43
N VAL A 169 7.92 3.43 -7.22
CA VAL A 169 7.51 2.34 -8.11
C VAL A 169 6.10 2.62 -8.59
N PRO A 170 5.88 2.80 -9.91
CA PRO A 170 4.56 3.05 -10.44
C PRO A 170 3.67 1.80 -10.34
N VAL A 171 2.45 2.00 -9.86
CA VAL A 171 1.38 1.01 -9.97
C VAL A 171 0.64 1.25 -11.27
N SER A 172 0.66 0.27 -12.15
CA SER A 172 0.00 0.33 -13.44
C SER A 172 -1.52 0.28 -13.31
N GLU A 173 -2.16 1.45 -13.44
CA GLU A 173 -3.61 1.58 -13.24
C GLU A 173 -4.43 0.89 -14.35
N ASN A 174 -3.98 1.01 -15.60
CA ASN A 174 -4.67 0.40 -16.73
C ASN A 174 -4.57 -1.12 -16.71
N LEU A 175 -3.38 -1.66 -16.44
CA LEU A 175 -3.17 -3.10 -16.35
C LEU A 175 -3.89 -3.70 -15.13
N SER A 176 -3.86 -3.00 -13.98
CA SER A 176 -4.60 -3.41 -12.78
C SER A 176 -6.10 -3.53 -13.06
N ARG A 177 -6.66 -2.54 -13.76
CA ARG A 177 -8.08 -2.53 -14.13
C ARG A 177 -8.42 -3.63 -15.15
N ALA A 178 -7.57 -3.84 -16.15
CA ALA A 178 -7.77 -4.89 -17.14
C ALA A 178 -7.79 -6.28 -16.50
N ILE A 179 -6.84 -6.57 -15.62
CA ILE A 179 -6.79 -7.85 -14.89
C ILE A 179 -7.99 -7.99 -13.94
N ALA A 180 -8.35 -6.94 -13.19
CA ALA A 180 -9.47 -6.98 -12.26
C ALA A 180 -10.83 -7.22 -12.93
N ASN A 181 -10.99 -6.77 -14.18
CA ASN A 181 -12.22 -6.91 -14.96
C ASN A 181 -12.20 -8.12 -15.92
N ASP A 182 -11.17 -8.95 -15.87
CA ASP A 182 -10.96 -10.08 -16.79
C ASP A 182 -11.05 -9.63 -18.26
N ASP A 183 -10.48 -8.45 -18.57
CA ASP A 183 -10.45 -7.89 -19.90
C ASP A 183 -9.52 -8.71 -20.80
N PHE A 184 -10.04 -9.27 -21.87
CA PHE A 184 -9.27 -10.08 -22.83
C PHE A 184 -8.05 -9.35 -23.44
N GLN A 185 -7.98 -8.02 -23.33
CA GLN A 185 -6.85 -7.21 -23.81
C GLN A 185 -5.71 -7.07 -22.78
N TRP A 186 -5.86 -7.59 -21.56
CA TRP A 186 -4.84 -7.41 -20.52
C TRP A 186 -3.43 -7.85 -20.97
N GLN A 187 -3.34 -8.90 -21.79
CA GLN A 187 -2.04 -9.40 -22.31
C GLN A 187 -1.37 -8.39 -23.25
N GLU A 188 -2.12 -7.74 -24.13
CA GLU A 188 -1.60 -6.69 -25.01
C GLU A 188 -1.17 -5.47 -24.19
N ILE A 189 -1.96 -5.08 -23.19
CA ILE A 189 -1.60 -4.01 -22.26
C ILE A 189 -0.31 -4.37 -21.53
N ALA A 190 -0.18 -5.59 -20.99
CA ALA A 190 1.00 -6.05 -20.27
C ALA A 190 2.29 -6.00 -21.10
N LYS A 191 2.23 -6.29 -22.41
CA LYS A 191 3.38 -6.19 -23.31
C LYS A 191 4.00 -4.79 -23.37
N HIS A 192 3.21 -3.75 -23.13
CA HIS A 192 3.73 -2.38 -23.09
C HIS A 192 4.53 -2.07 -21.83
N TYR A 193 4.26 -2.77 -20.72
CA TYR A 193 4.95 -2.59 -19.44
C TYR A 193 6.15 -3.54 -19.28
N CYS A 194 6.00 -4.79 -19.72
CA CYS A 194 6.99 -5.86 -19.48
C CYS A 194 8.01 -5.96 -20.62
N ARG A 195 8.45 -4.83 -21.19
CA ARG A 195 9.52 -4.78 -22.19
C ARG A 195 10.88 -4.72 -21.52
N ASP A 196 11.89 -5.24 -22.20
CA ASP A 196 13.30 -5.15 -21.82
C ASP A 196 13.59 -5.66 -20.39
N GLY A 197 12.88 -6.71 -19.97
CA GLY A 197 13.05 -7.31 -18.64
C GLY A 197 12.41 -6.53 -17.49
N ARG A 198 11.64 -5.48 -17.79
CA ARG A 198 10.90 -4.70 -16.78
C ARG A 198 9.74 -5.51 -16.19
N SER A 199 9.42 -5.23 -14.95
CA SER A 199 8.26 -5.78 -14.26
C SER A 199 7.20 -4.71 -14.08
N ALA A 200 5.97 -5.00 -14.51
CA ALA A 200 4.82 -4.17 -14.15
C ALA A 200 4.38 -4.47 -12.72
N VAL A 201 3.97 -3.45 -11.99
CA VAL A 201 3.30 -3.61 -10.69
C VAL A 201 1.81 -3.37 -10.87
N VAL A 202 1.00 -4.34 -10.51
CA VAL A 202 -0.47 -4.23 -10.50
C VAL A 202 -1.00 -4.26 -9.09
N ALA A 203 -2.03 -3.47 -8.83
CA ALA A 203 -2.71 -3.41 -7.56
C ALA A 203 -4.14 -3.92 -7.72
N LEU A 204 -4.47 -4.99 -7.01
CA LEU A 204 -5.77 -5.64 -7.06
C LEU A 204 -6.49 -5.48 -5.73
N ASP A 205 -7.72 -4.98 -5.79
CA ASP A 205 -8.55 -4.79 -4.60
C ASP A 205 -9.11 -6.12 -4.14
N VAL A 206 -8.82 -6.49 -2.89
CA VAL A 206 -9.44 -7.63 -2.23
C VAL A 206 -10.91 -7.27 -1.96
N PRO A 207 -11.87 -8.14 -2.27
CA PRO A 207 -13.29 -7.86 -2.05
C PRO A 207 -13.60 -7.53 -0.58
N PRO A 208 -14.52 -6.59 -0.30
CA PRO A 208 -14.86 -6.20 1.07
C PRO A 208 -15.75 -7.23 1.78
N GLN A 209 -16.47 -8.10 1.03
CA GLN A 209 -17.34 -9.10 1.61
C GLN A 209 -16.55 -10.34 2.03
N PRO A 210 -16.66 -10.82 3.29
CA PRO A 210 -15.88 -11.95 3.77
C PRO A 210 -16.00 -13.21 2.89
N GLY A 211 -17.20 -13.50 2.37
CA GLY A 211 -17.46 -14.68 1.53
C GLY A 211 -16.77 -14.66 0.18
N ASP A 212 -16.39 -13.49 -0.33
CA ASP A 212 -15.78 -13.34 -1.64
C ASP A 212 -14.25 -13.37 -1.59
N ILE A 213 -13.66 -13.25 -0.40
CA ILE A 213 -12.20 -13.13 -0.22
C ILE A 213 -11.49 -14.42 -0.66
N VAL A 214 -11.85 -15.57 -0.10
CA VAL A 214 -11.20 -16.84 -0.46
C VAL A 214 -11.38 -17.18 -1.94
N PRO A 215 -12.59 -17.08 -2.54
CA PRO A 215 -12.76 -17.25 -3.97
C PRO A 215 -11.94 -16.27 -4.83
N PHE A 216 -11.73 -15.05 -4.37
CA PHE A 216 -10.85 -14.10 -5.05
C PHE A 216 -9.41 -14.62 -5.14
N PHE A 217 -8.84 -15.12 -4.04
CA PHE A 217 -7.50 -15.68 -4.02
C PHE A 217 -7.39 -16.93 -4.91
N GLU A 218 -8.41 -17.80 -4.91
CA GLU A 218 -8.47 -18.98 -5.77
C GLU A 218 -8.46 -18.59 -7.26
N ARG A 219 -9.31 -17.64 -7.66
CA ARG A 219 -9.30 -17.13 -9.05
C ARG A 219 -7.97 -16.49 -9.44
N LEU A 220 -7.30 -15.82 -8.51
CA LEU A 220 -6.00 -15.22 -8.79
C LEU A 220 -4.92 -16.29 -9.02
N VAL A 221 -4.94 -17.39 -8.27
CA VAL A 221 -4.06 -18.55 -8.52
C VAL A 221 -4.35 -19.13 -9.89
N ASP A 222 -5.62 -19.42 -10.19
CA ASP A 222 -6.03 -19.98 -11.49
C ASP A 222 -5.63 -19.05 -12.65
N PHE A 223 -5.78 -17.74 -12.48
CA PHE A 223 -5.36 -16.75 -13.48
C PHE A 223 -3.85 -16.81 -13.74
N VAL A 224 -3.04 -16.87 -12.69
CA VAL A 224 -1.57 -16.94 -12.81
C VAL A 224 -1.15 -18.25 -13.47
N GLU A 225 -1.74 -19.37 -13.07
CA GLU A 225 -1.42 -20.69 -13.62
C GLU A 225 -1.86 -20.85 -15.08
N THR A 226 -3.10 -20.46 -15.40
CA THR A 226 -3.65 -20.59 -16.76
C THR A 226 -2.88 -19.76 -17.78
N ASN A 227 -2.32 -18.63 -17.36
CA ASN A 227 -1.58 -17.73 -18.23
C ASN A 227 -0.06 -17.90 -18.12
N ASP A 228 0.43 -18.89 -17.38
CA ASP A 228 1.86 -19.16 -17.14
C ASP A 228 2.65 -17.90 -16.74
N LEU A 229 2.11 -17.15 -15.80
CA LEU A 229 2.69 -15.87 -15.40
C LEU A 229 3.79 -16.03 -14.36
N ALA A 230 4.99 -15.56 -14.69
CA ALA A 230 6.03 -15.37 -13.69
C ALA A 230 5.70 -14.18 -12.78
N THR A 231 5.43 -14.44 -11.49
CA THR A 231 5.15 -13.42 -10.50
C THR A 231 6.34 -13.18 -9.58
N LYS A 232 6.47 -11.95 -9.06
CA LYS A 232 7.52 -11.53 -8.12
C LYS A 232 6.92 -10.63 -7.05
N THR A 233 7.52 -10.59 -5.87
CA THR A 233 7.27 -9.52 -4.90
C THR A 233 7.81 -8.20 -5.43
N VAL A 234 7.29 -7.07 -4.92
CA VAL A 234 7.76 -5.75 -5.38
C VAL A 234 9.22 -5.52 -5.01
N SER A 235 9.65 -5.91 -3.79
CA SER A 235 11.07 -5.84 -3.38
C SER A 235 11.98 -6.59 -4.35
N CYS A 236 11.59 -7.78 -4.76
CA CYS A 236 12.35 -8.57 -5.73
C CYS A 236 12.47 -7.83 -7.06
N ALA A 237 11.36 -7.30 -7.59
CA ALA A 237 11.35 -6.56 -8.84
C ALA A 237 12.21 -5.29 -8.76
N VAL A 238 12.14 -4.54 -7.66
CA VAL A 238 12.94 -3.31 -7.45
C VAL A 238 14.43 -3.60 -7.38
N ASN A 239 14.82 -4.69 -6.71
CA ASN A 239 16.25 -5.03 -6.52
C ASN A 239 16.90 -5.65 -7.77
N GLU A 240 16.12 -6.27 -8.66
CA GLU A 240 16.61 -6.85 -9.90
C GLU A 240 16.74 -5.83 -11.04
N GLN A 241 16.17 -4.64 -10.91
CA GLN A 241 16.10 -3.65 -11.97
C GLN A 241 16.97 -2.41 -11.66
N LEU A 242 17.52 -1.83 -12.71
CA LEU A 242 18.18 -0.53 -12.64
C LEU A 242 17.14 0.60 -12.61
N PRO A 243 17.50 1.79 -12.09
CA PRO A 243 16.61 2.95 -12.13
C PRO A 243 16.30 3.38 -13.56
N GLU A 244 15.07 3.74 -13.84
CA GLU A 244 14.63 4.30 -15.11
C GLU A 244 14.97 5.80 -15.23
N GLY A 245 15.18 6.46 -14.10
CA GLY A 245 15.52 7.87 -14.03
C GLY A 245 15.39 8.45 -12.63
N GLN A 246 15.64 9.76 -12.57
CA GLN A 246 15.50 10.55 -11.35
C GLN A 246 14.45 11.64 -11.54
N LEU A 247 13.64 11.87 -10.53
CA LEU A 247 12.61 12.90 -10.48
C LEU A 247 12.96 13.92 -9.40
N SER A 248 12.93 15.19 -9.74
CA SER A 248 13.07 16.30 -8.80
C SER A 248 11.73 16.75 -8.23
N PHE A 249 10.62 16.25 -8.77
CA PHE A 249 9.28 16.62 -8.34
C PHE A 249 8.27 15.53 -8.66
N LEU A 250 7.48 15.15 -7.67
CA LEU A 250 6.38 14.19 -7.80
C LEU A 250 5.24 14.59 -6.87
N LEU A 251 4.02 14.66 -7.40
CA LEU A 251 2.82 14.86 -6.62
C LEU A 251 1.74 13.87 -7.04
N SER A 252 0.97 13.37 -6.08
CA SER A 252 -0.21 12.57 -6.33
C SER A 252 -1.34 13.00 -5.40
N ALA A 253 -2.48 13.38 -5.96
CA ALA A 253 -3.70 13.60 -5.21
C ALA A 253 -4.28 12.29 -4.66
N GLY A 254 -3.79 11.16 -5.15
CA GLY A 254 -4.23 9.83 -4.75
C GLY A 254 -5.46 9.35 -5.54
N ARG A 255 -5.74 8.08 -5.36
CA ARG A 255 -6.95 7.42 -5.88
C ARG A 255 -7.99 7.29 -4.75
N ARG A 256 -9.25 7.09 -5.10
CA ARG A 256 -10.36 6.80 -4.16
C ARG A 256 -10.75 7.93 -3.21
N ILE A 257 -10.20 9.14 -3.33
CA ILE A 257 -10.55 10.27 -2.45
C ILE A 257 -11.62 11.19 -3.03
N GLY A 258 -12.23 10.81 -4.14
CA GLY A 258 -13.32 11.58 -4.76
C GLY A 258 -12.92 12.96 -5.28
N LEU A 259 -11.63 13.17 -5.54
CA LEU A 259 -11.11 14.36 -6.20
C LEU A 259 -11.23 14.21 -7.73
N PRO A 260 -11.37 15.32 -8.47
CA PRO A 260 -11.32 15.28 -9.91
C PRO A 260 -9.93 14.84 -10.39
N SER A 261 -9.85 14.26 -11.58
CA SER A 261 -8.59 13.80 -12.19
C SER A 261 -7.55 14.92 -12.38
N THR A 262 -7.97 16.17 -12.33
CA THR A 262 -7.09 17.35 -12.41
C THR A 262 -6.46 17.76 -11.07
N ALA A 263 -6.89 17.15 -9.96
CA ALA A 263 -6.29 17.43 -8.64
C ALA A 263 -4.84 16.94 -8.62
N LYS A 264 -3.94 17.75 -8.07
CA LYS A 264 -2.51 17.44 -7.96
C LYS A 264 -2.08 17.04 -6.55
N THR A 265 -2.81 17.47 -5.52
CA THR A 265 -2.50 17.19 -4.12
C THR A 265 -3.72 16.72 -3.35
N CYS A 266 -3.51 15.91 -2.32
CA CYS A 266 -4.60 15.50 -1.42
C CYS A 266 -5.15 16.69 -0.60
N ARG A 267 -4.39 17.77 -0.45
CA ARG A 267 -4.82 18.99 0.23
C ARG A 267 -5.97 19.69 -0.49
N GLU A 268 -6.14 19.48 -1.80
CA GLU A 268 -7.30 19.95 -2.54
C GLU A 268 -8.62 19.37 -2.01
N LEU A 269 -8.58 18.20 -1.37
CA LEU A 269 -9.74 17.63 -0.68
C LEU A 269 -10.30 18.60 0.39
N LEU A 270 -9.41 19.21 1.16
CA LEU A 270 -9.79 20.16 2.21
C LEU A 270 -10.41 21.44 1.63
N ILE A 271 -9.97 21.86 0.44
CA ILE A 271 -10.49 23.05 -0.24
C ILE A 271 -11.87 22.76 -0.84
N ARG A 272 -12.02 21.60 -1.48
CA ARG A 272 -13.23 21.25 -2.25
C ARG A 272 -14.34 20.64 -1.40
N ARG A 273 -14.05 20.21 -0.17
CA ARG A 273 -14.97 19.56 0.76
C ARG A 273 -14.98 20.28 2.10
N PRO A 274 -15.81 21.33 2.27
CA PRO A 274 -15.85 22.11 3.50
C PRO A 274 -16.10 21.28 4.76
N GLU A 275 -16.91 20.23 4.67
CA GLU A 275 -17.17 19.29 5.76
C GLU A 275 -15.91 18.49 6.16
N VAL A 276 -15.13 18.04 5.20
CA VAL A 276 -13.84 17.34 5.45
C VAL A 276 -12.84 18.32 6.07
N ASN A 277 -12.79 19.56 5.58
CA ASN A 277 -11.95 20.60 6.14
C ASN A 277 -12.31 20.92 7.60
N LEU A 278 -13.60 21.00 7.92
CA LEU A 278 -14.07 21.23 9.29
C LEU A 278 -13.66 20.08 10.22
N LEU A 279 -13.85 18.84 9.79
CA LEU A 279 -13.41 17.65 10.54
C LEU A 279 -11.89 17.65 10.74
N HIS A 280 -11.12 17.93 9.69
CA HIS A 280 -9.66 18.03 9.78
C HIS A 280 -9.21 19.11 10.76
N LYS A 281 -9.79 20.31 10.70
CA LYS A 281 -9.48 21.40 11.65
C LYS A 281 -9.84 21.04 13.10
N SER A 282 -10.97 20.36 13.29
CA SER A 282 -11.39 19.87 14.62
C SER A 282 -10.39 18.83 15.14
N LEU A 283 -9.98 17.88 14.29
CA LEU A 283 -8.97 16.90 14.61
C LEU A 283 -7.63 17.55 15.00
N MET A 284 -7.16 18.53 14.20
CA MET A 284 -5.93 19.28 14.50
C MET A 284 -6.02 20.09 15.81
N THR A 285 -7.20 20.58 16.15
CA THR A 285 -7.42 21.27 17.41
C THR A 285 -7.36 20.31 18.60
N LEU A 286 -7.98 19.13 18.48
CA LEU A 286 -7.91 18.08 19.49
C LEU A 286 -6.47 17.58 19.65
N TYR A 287 -5.75 17.37 18.53
CA TYR A 287 -4.34 17.01 18.53
C TYR A 287 -3.50 18.00 19.36
N ARG A 288 -3.60 19.31 19.07
CA ARG A 288 -2.82 20.33 19.78
C ARG A 288 -3.13 20.34 21.29
N ARG A 289 -4.42 20.21 21.66
CA ARG A 289 -4.83 20.11 23.07
C ARG A 289 -4.32 18.85 23.75
N ALA A 290 -4.38 17.71 23.08
CA ALA A 290 -3.86 16.46 23.59
C ALA A 290 -2.34 16.54 23.77
N ARG A 291 -1.62 17.06 22.78
CA ARG A 291 -0.17 17.22 22.79
C ARG A 291 0.33 18.10 23.93
N SER A 292 -0.41 19.15 24.28
CA SER A 292 -0.06 20.04 25.39
C SER A 292 -0.35 19.46 26.79
N ASN A 293 -1.23 18.46 26.90
CA ASN A 293 -1.75 17.97 28.18
C ASN A 293 -1.45 16.50 28.49
N LEU A 294 -1.03 15.71 27.50
CA LEU A 294 -0.80 14.27 27.66
C LEU A 294 0.67 13.94 27.52
N LYS A 295 1.12 12.92 28.26
CA LYS A 295 2.44 12.29 28.05
C LYS A 295 2.40 11.38 26.82
N ASP A 296 3.54 11.09 26.21
CA ASP A 296 3.66 10.37 24.93
C ASP A 296 2.85 9.06 24.92
N LYS A 297 2.90 8.26 25.98
CA LYS A 297 2.12 7.01 26.06
C LYS A 297 0.60 7.24 26.05
N GLN A 298 0.13 8.26 26.76
CA GLN A 298 -1.29 8.63 26.80
C GLN A 298 -1.73 9.24 25.46
N LEU A 299 -0.83 9.97 24.82
CA LEU A 299 -1.02 10.57 23.51
C LEU A 299 -1.19 9.48 22.45
N LEU A 300 -0.38 8.44 22.49
CA LEU A 300 -0.49 7.29 21.59
C LEU A 300 -1.85 6.56 21.74
N GLU A 301 -2.26 6.27 22.97
CA GLU A 301 -3.57 5.66 23.24
C GLU A 301 -4.74 6.54 22.79
N PHE A 302 -4.59 7.85 22.95
CA PHE A 302 -5.56 8.82 22.46
C PHE A 302 -5.67 8.76 20.92
N TYR A 303 -4.54 8.68 20.21
CA TYR A 303 -4.54 8.61 18.74
C TYR A 303 -5.12 7.31 18.20
N LYS A 304 -4.82 6.18 18.83
CA LYS A 304 -5.44 4.89 18.47
C LYS A 304 -6.97 4.90 18.59
N LYS A 305 -7.51 5.75 19.46
CA LYS A 305 -8.97 5.93 19.63
C LYS A 305 -9.56 7.01 18.75
N LEU A 306 -8.75 7.97 18.32
CA LEU A 306 -9.21 9.12 17.55
C LEU A 306 -9.28 8.84 16.04
N LEU A 307 -8.51 7.88 15.57
CA LEU A 307 -8.43 7.45 14.17
C LEU A 307 -8.89 5.99 14.08
N PRO A 308 -10.21 5.74 14.20
CA PRO A 308 -10.74 4.39 14.06
C PRO A 308 -10.72 3.92 12.60
#